data_d989438ecce0fdde5b3822a90d2be1af
#
_entry.id   d989438ecce0fdde5b3822a90d2be1af
#
_cell.length_a   1.000
_cell.length_b   1.000
_cell.length_c   1.000
_cell.angle_alpha   90.00
_cell.angle_beta   90.00
_cell.angle_gamma   90.00
#
_symmetry.space_group_name_H-M   'P 1'
#
loop_
_entity.id
_entity.type
_entity.pdbx_description
1 polymer ?
#
loop_
_entity_poly.entity_id
_entity_poly.type
_entity_poly.pdbx_seq_one_letter_code
_entity_poly.pdbx_strand_id
1 'polypeptide(L)'
;IVKQLGQGGYVAVYRAWDMNLQKSFAVKENLDISPELASQFMREATTLASLVHPNLPRVIDHFSLPGSGQYMVMDFVEGENLEHKVVQSGAISYIQAVSWVGQIADALDYLHHQPQPLIHRDVKPANIIITPTGQAMLVDFGLVKVFEVNTKTAKGARGITPGYSPPEQYGVGKTDARTDIYALGATLYTLISGRVPPQSVDIMAGAEQPPVPLHKVNPQVPVDLSNAVQKAMQMDAAKRYQSATDFKAALFAAIPTMN
;
A
#
# COMPACT_ATOMS: atom_id res chain seq x y z
N ILE A 1 -22.36 -5.87 -13.00
CA ILE A 1 -21.72 -5.99 -11.66
C ILE A 1 -22.00 -7.39 -11.13
N VAL A 2 -20.98 -8.03 -10.54
CA VAL A 2 -21.07 -9.37 -9.92
C VAL A 2 -21.25 -9.23 -8.41
N LYS A 3 -20.36 -8.43 -7.76
CA LYS A 3 -20.45 -8.15 -6.31
C LYS A 3 -19.68 -6.89 -5.98
N GLN A 4 -20.01 -6.27 -4.85
CA GLN A 4 -19.22 -5.23 -4.22
C GLN A 4 -18.03 -5.86 -3.50
N LEU A 5 -16.84 -5.30 -3.71
CA LEU A 5 -15.58 -5.75 -3.10
C LEU A 5 -15.24 -4.96 -1.83
N GLY A 6 -15.57 -3.65 -1.85
CA GLY A 6 -15.35 -2.76 -0.72
C GLY A 6 -16.05 -1.43 -0.94
N GLN A 7 -16.19 -0.66 0.16
CA GLN A 7 -16.73 0.69 0.14
C GLN A 7 -16.04 1.53 1.22
N GLY A 8 -15.53 2.69 0.81
CA GLY A 8 -15.07 3.76 1.69
C GLY A 8 -16.04 4.93 1.69
N GLY A 9 -15.67 6.04 2.34
CA GLY A 9 -16.53 7.21 2.45
C GLY A 9 -16.89 7.89 1.11
N TYR A 10 -16.03 7.77 0.09
CA TYR A 10 -16.18 8.47 -1.20
C TYR A 10 -16.02 7.56 -2.41
N VAL A 11 -15.75 6.29 -2.20
CA VAL A 11 -15.44 5.33 -3.26
C VAL A 11 -16.03 3.99 -2.94
N ALA A 12 -16.63 3.35 -3.94
CA ALA A 12 -16.99 1.93 -3.89
C ALA A 12 -16.23 1.17 -4.99
N VAL A 13 -15.88 -0.09 -4.71
CA VAL A 13 -15.20 -0.97 -5.65
C VAL A 13 -16.04 -2.22 -5.87
N TYR A 14 -16.24 -2.58 -7.12
CA TYR A 14 -17.05 -3.72 -7.53
C TYR A 14 -16.25 -4.68 -8.40
N ARG A 15 -16.56 -5.96 -8.31
CA ARG A 15 -16.23 -6.93 -9.36
C ARG A 15 -17.30 -6.86 -10.44
N ALA A 16 -16.89 -6.63 -11.68
CA ALA A 16 -17.73 -6.68 -12.87
C ALA A 16 -17.28 -7.81 -13.78
N TRP A 17 -18.21 -8.37 -14.54
CA TRP A 17 -17.95 -9.37 -15.59
C TRP A 17 -18.23 -8.73 -16.95
N ASP A 18 -17.23 -8.71 -17.82
CA ASP A 18 -17.39 -8.30 -19.21
C ASP A 18 -17.90 -9.48 -20.03
N MET A 19 -19.09 -9.34 -20.61
CA MET A 19 -19.76 -10.40 -21.37
C MET A 19 -19.09 -10.69 -22.71
N ASN A 20 -18.42 -9.67 -23.30
CA ASN A 20 -17.75 -9.79 -24.59
C ASN A 20 -16.36 -10.40 -24.43
N LEU A 21 -15.59 -9.92 -23.45
CA LEU A 21 -14.23 -10.38 -23.19
C LEU A 21 -14.19 -11.64 -22.32
N GLN A 22 -15.34 -12.06 -21.75
CA GLN A 22 -15.46 -13.22 -20.85
C GLN A 22 -14.42 -13.12 -19.68
N LYS A 23 -14.28 -11.91 -19.10
CA LYS A 23 -13.26 -11.59 -18.09
C LYS A 23 -13.83 -10.74 -16.97
N SER A 24 -13.28 -10.91 -15.75
CA SER A 24 -13.57 -10.02 -14.61
C SER A 24 -12.71 -8.78 -14.64
N PHE A 25 -13.32 -7.66 -14.23
CA PHE A 25 -12.68 -6.38 -13.98
C PHE A 25 -13.05 -5.87 -12.60
N ALA A 26 -12.18 -5.03 -12.02
CA ALA A 26 -12.52 -4.19 -10.88
C ALA A 26 -13.05 -2.85 -11.40
N VAL A 27 -14.17 -2.40 -10.87
CA VAL A 27 -14.77 -1.09 -11.21
C VAL A 27 -14.79 -0.26 -9.94
N LYS A 28 -14.06 0.84 -9.94
CA LYS A 28 -14.02 1.83 -8.87
C LYS A 28 -14.98 2.96 -9.21
N GLU A 29 -15.95 3.19 -8.34
CA GLU A 29 -16.96 4.25 -8.47
C GLU A 29 -16.61 5.41 -7.55
N ASN A 30 -16.63 6.63 -8.09
CA ASN A 30 -16.59 7.85 -7.29
C ASN A 30 -18.01 8.19 -6.81
N LEU A 31 -18.23 8.11 -5.50
CA LEU A 31 -19.52 8.39 -4.87
C LEU A 31 -19.77 9.88 -4.63
N ASP A 32 -18.74 10.72 -4.77
CA ASP A 32 -18.84 12.16 -4.61
C ASP A 32 -18.82 12.84 -5.98
N ILE A 33 -19.94 13.44 -6.34
CA ILE A 33 -20.17 14.09 -7.64
C ILE A 33 -19.76 15.57 -7.65
N SER A 34 -19.13 16.09 -6.58
CA SER A 34 -18.62 17.46 -6.57
C SER A 34 -17.60 17.68 -7.70
N PRO A 35 -17.63 18.85 -8.39
CA PRO A 35 -16.74 19.10 -9.52
C PRO A 35 -15.26 18.96 -9.18
N GLU A 36 -14.87 19.30 -7.96
CA GLU A 36 -13.51 19.23 -7.45
C GLU A 36 -13.03 17.79 -7.34
N LEU A 37 -13.84 16.90 -6.71
CA LEU A 37 -13.51 15.48 -6.55
C LEU A 37 -13.66 14.72 -7.86
N ALA A 38 -14.60 15.08 -8.71
CA ALA A 38 -14.73 14.55 -10.06
C ALA A 38 -13.47 14.84 -10.90
N SER A 39 -12.97 16.07 -10.86
CA SER A 39 -11.74 16.46 -11.55
C SER A 39 -10.49 15.74 -10.97
N GLN A 40 -10.46 15.55 -9.65
CA GLN A 40 -9.39 14.79 -9.00
C GLN A 40 -9.40 13.30 -9.42
N PHE A 41 -10.57 12.68 -9.44
CA PHE A 41 -10.73 11.28 -9.85
C PHE A 41 -10.31 11.05 -11.30
N MET A 42 -10.65 11.98 -12.22
CA MET A 42 -10.20 11.91 -13.61
C MET A 42 -8.67 12.03 -13.72
N ARG A 43 -8.04 12.98 -12.99
CA ARG A 43 -6.57 13.10 -12.98
C ARG A 43 -5.91 11.84 -12.45
N GLU A 44 -6.45 11.25 -11.38
CA GLU A 44 -5.99 9.97 -10.84
C GLU A 44 -6.07 8.88 -11.91
N ALA A 45 -7.23 8.70 -12.55
CA ALA A 45 -7.42 7.71 -13.61
C ALA A 45 -6.42 7.89 -14.77
N THR A 46 -6.23 9.13 -15.23
CA THR A 46 -5.27 9.45 -16.32
C THR A 46 -3.84 9.10 -15.92
N THR A 47 -3.45 9.43 -14.69
CA THR A 47 -2.11 9.12 -14.18
C THR A 47 -1.91 7.62 -14.07
N LEU A 48 -2.86 6.90 -13.48
CA LEU A 48 -2.77 5.45 -13.30
C LEU A 48 -2.81 4.68 -14.62
N ALA A 49 -3.51 5.19 -15.64
CA ALA A 49 -3.58 4.57 -16.96
C ALA A 49 -2.22 4.52 -17.69
N SER A 50 -1.29 5.40 -17.32
CA SER A 50 0.09 5.39 -17.87
C SER A 50 1.01 4.38 -17.19
N LEU A 51 0.60 3.77 -16.08
CA LEU A 51 1.44 2.88 -15.29
C LEU A 51 1.36 1.44 -15.82
N VAL A 52 2.54 0.85 -16.03
CA VAL A 52 2.66 -0.57 -16.42
C VAL A 52 3.73 -1.22 -15.56
N HIS A 53 3.30 -2.05 -14.60
CA HIS A 53 4.21 -2.79 -13.73
C HIS A 53 3.60 -4.15 -13.36
N PRO A 54 4.38 -5.24 -13.28
CA PRO A 54 3.85 -6.58 -13.01
C PRO A 54 3.11 -6.72 -11.66
N ASN A 55 3.44 -5.89 -10.69
CA ASN A 55 2.83 -5.94 -9.35
C ASN A 55 1.77 -4.85 -9.10
N LEU A 56 1.27 -4.20 -10.18
CA LEU A 56 0.20 -3.20 -10.14
C LEU A 56 -0.92 -3.60 -11.12
N PRO A 57 -2.21 -3.45 -10.75
CA PRO A 57 -3.30 -3.61 -11.70
C PRO A 57 -3.28 -2.47 -12.73
N ARG A 58 -3.55 -2.78 -14.00
CA ARG A 58 -3.64 -1.75 -15.05
C ARG A 58 -5.01 -1.09 -15.03
N VAL A 59 -5.04 0.22 -15.21
CA VAL A 59 -6.28 0.93 -15.55
C VAL A 59 -6.56 0.71 -17.04
N ILE A 60 -7.77 0.26 -17.34
CA ILE A 60 -8.21 -0.12 -18.69
C ILE A 60 -9.06 0.97 -19.30
N ASP A 61 -9.95 1.57 -18.51
CA ASP A 61 -10.91 2.56 -18.98
C ASP A 61 -11.33 3.50 -17.84
N HIS A 62 -11.84 4.66 -18.22
CA HIS A 62 -12.47 5.62 -17.33
C HIS A 62 -13.65 6.27 -18.05
N PHE A 63 -14.81 6.30 -17.43
CA PHE A 63 -16.00 6.92 -18.01
C PHE A 63 -16.88 7.59 -16.95
N SER A 64 -17.74 8.48 -17.42
CA SER A 64 -18.73 9.17 -16.59
C SER A 64 -20.12 8.84 -17.11
N LEU A 65 -21.05 8.56 -16.20
CA LEU A 65 -22.47 8.39 -16.51
C LEU A 65 -23.24 9.62 -16.00
N PRO A 66 -24.00 10.31 -16.88
CA PRO A 66 -24.80 11.46 -16.47
C PRO A 66 -25.74 11.10 -15.32
N GLY A 67 -25.66 11.85 -14.22
CA GLY A 67 -26.50 11.64 -13.03
C GLY A 67 -26.11 10.46 -12.14
N SER A 68 -25.06 9.69 -12.49
CA SER A 68 -24.68 8.47 -11.74
C SER A 68 -23.24 8.51 -11.20
N GLY A 69 -22.34 9.34 -11.74
CA GLY A 69 -20.98 9.47 -11.25
C GLY A 69 -19.89 9.08 -12.25
N GLN A 70 -18.69 8.87 -11.73
CA GLN A 70 -17.51 8.51 -12.51
C GLN A 70 -17.01 7.12 -12.12
N TYR A 71 -16.51 6.40 -13.10
CA TYR A 71 -16.07 5.02 -12.98
C TYR A 71 -14.68 4.84 -13.57
N MET A 72 -13.83 4.08 -12.87
CA MET A 72 -12.52 3.63 -13.36
C MET A 72 -12.53 2.11 -13.43
N VAL A 73 -12.24 1.56 -14.60
CA VAL A 73 -12.14 0.13 -14.85
C VAL A 73 -10.68 -0.30 -14.82
N MET A 74 -10.39 -1.34 -14.06
CA MET A 74 -9.03 -1.86 -13.93
C MET A 74 -9.01 -3.39 -13.93
N ASP A 75 -7.82 -3.97 -14.11
CA ASP A 75 -7.65 -5.42 -13.99
C ASP A 75 -8.19 -5.90 -12.63
N PHE A 76 -9.01 -6.95 -12.66
CA PHE A 76 -9.40 -7.64 -11.44
C PHE A 76 -8.29 -8.59 -11.03
N VAL A 77 -7.72 -8.36 -9.85
CA VAL A 77 -6.69 -9.23 -9.27
C VAL A 77 -7.38 -10.36 -8.52
N GLU A 78 -7.27 -11.57 -9.06
CA GLU A 78 -7.74 -12.76 -8.38
C GLU A 78 -6.73 -13.21 -7.32
N GLY A 79 -7.23 -13.55 -6.13
CA GLY A 79 -6.37 -13.98 -5.03
C GLY A 79 -6.93 -13.61 -3.66
N GLU A 80 -6.07 -13.74 -2.66
CA GLU A 80 -6.38 -13.42 -1.26
C GLU A 80 -5.49 -12.29 -0.78
N ASN A 81 -6.07 -11.29 -0.08
CA ASN A 81 -5.27 -10.22 0.51
C ASN A 81 -4.50 -10.72 1.74
N LEU A 82 -3.39 -10.06 2.03
CA LEU A 82 -2.50 -10.46 3.13
C LEU A 82 -3.11 -10.25 4.52
N GLU A 83 -4.04 -9.31 4.69
CA GLU A 83 -4.73 -9.13 5.96
C GLU A 83 -5.59 -10.37 6.29
N HIS A 84 -6.38 -10.82 5.32
CA HIS A 84 -7.21 -12.01 5.47
C HIS A 84 -6.35 -13.25 5.75
N LYS A 85 -5.22 -13.37 5.03
CA LYS A 85 -4.25 -14.45 5.23
C LYS A 85 -3.66 -14.45 6.64
N VAL A 86 -3.29 -13.29 7.19
CA VAL A 86 -2.79 -13.17 8.58
C VAL A 86 -3.88 -13.49 9.59
N VAL A 87 -5.12 -13.03 9.36
CA VAL A 87 -6.25 -13.32 10.24
C VAL A 87 -6.56 -14.82 10.30
N GLN A 88 -6.51 -15.51 9.15
CA GLN A 88 -6.82 -16.94 9.07
C GLN A 88 -5.68 -17.85 9.54
N SER A 89 -4.45 -17.52 9.17
CA SER A 89 -3.30 -18.42 9.34
C SER A 89 -2.31 -17.98 10.43
N GLY A 90 -2.51 -16.78 11.00
CA GLY A 90 -1.57 -16.17 11.93
C GLY A 90 -0.34 -15.61 11.22
N ALA A 91 0.79 -15.56 11.93
CA ALA A 91 2.06 -15.06 11.41
C ALA A 91 2.54 -15.85 10.20
N ILE A 92 3.05 -15.14 9.20
CA ILE A 92 3.58 -15.68 7.95
C ILE A 92 5.09 -15.97 8.14
N SER A 93 5.61 -17.02 7.50
CA SER A 93 7.05 -17.28 7.43
C SER A 93 7.79 -16.03 6.92
N TYR A 94 8.86 -15.63 7.61
CA TYR A 94 9.62 -14.44 7.23
C TYR A 94 10.20 -14.54 5.81
N ILE A 95 10.56 -15.73 5.35
CA ILE A 95 11.06 -15.97 3.98
C ILE A 95 9.97 -15.60 2.97
N GLN A 96 8.76 -16.09 3.18
CA GLN A 96 7.63 -15.83 2.30
C GLN A 96 7.20 -14.35 2.36
N ALA A 97 7.14 -13.76 3.55
CA ALA A 97 6.78 -12.36 3.75
C ALA A 97 7.78 -11.43 3.06
N VAL A 98 9.10 -11.69 3.17
CA VAL A 98 10.13 -10.90 2.48
C VAL A 98 10.04 -11.05 0.97
N SER A 99 9.75 -12.25 0.46
CA SER A 99 9.56 -12.47 -0.99
C SER A 99 8.42 -11.60 -1.54
N TRP A 100 7.28 -11.54 -0.86
CA TRP A 100 6.14 -10.71 -1.29
C TRP A 100 6.41 -9.20 -1.12
N VAL A 101 6.96 -8.81 0.03
CA VAL A 101 7.30 -7.41 0.30
C VAL A 101 8.36 -6.90 -0.68
N GLY A 102 9.30 -7.74 -1.10
CA GLY A 102 10.28 -7.41 -2.13
C GLY A 102 9.65 -7.09 -3.48
N GLN A 103 8.58 -7.79 -3.88
CA GLN A 103 7.82 -7.50 -5.09
C GLN A 103 7.06 -6.17 -4.97
N ILE A 104 6.50 -5.87 -3.80
CA ILE A 104 5.83 -4.59 -3.55
C ILE A 104 6.84 -3.44 -3.51
N ALA A 105 8.05 -3.67 -2.98
CA ALA A 105 9.12 -2.69 -3.03
C ALA A 105 9.49 -2.30 -4.49
N ASP A 106 9.51 -3.26 -5.42
CA ASP A 106 9.71 -2.97 -6.86
C ASP A 106 8.59 -2.08 -7.41
N ALA A 107 7.33 -2.38 -7.07
CA ALA A 107 6.19 -1.56 -7.48
C ALA A 107 6.27 -0.13 -6.92
N LEU A 108 6.65 0.02 -5.65
CA LEU A 108 6.81 1.34 -5.03
C LEU A 108 7.99 2.11 -5.65
N ASP A 109 9.12 1.45 -5.89
CA ASP A 109 10.26 2.07 -6.54
C ASP A 109 9.89 2.59 -7.95
N TYR A 110 9.14 1.79 -8.71
CA TYR A 110 8.60 2.19 -10.00
C TYR A 110 7.69 3.43 -9.90
N LEU A 111 6.80 3.49 -8.90
CA LEU A 111 5.92 4.64 -8.66
C LEU A 111 6.71 5.90 -8.28
N HIS A 112 7.70 5.75 -7.40
CA HIS A 112 8.52 6.84 -6.91
C HIS A 112 9.42 7.47 -7.97
N HIS A 113 9.78 6.72 -9.01
CA HIS A 113 10.62 7.17 -10.13
C HIS A 113 9.84 7.63 -11.37
N GLN A 114 8.50 7.78 -11.27
CA GLN A 114 7.75 8.39 -12.36
C GLN A 114 8.19 9.85 -12.58
N PRO A 115 8.02 10.43 -13.79
CA PRO A 115 8.34 11.85 -14.05
C PRO A 115 7.69 12.82 -13.05
N GLN A 116 6.51 12.46 -12.56
CA GLN A 116 5.88 13.03 -11.38
C GLN A 116 5.81 11.92 -10.32
N PRO A 117 6.66 11.94 -9.30
CA PRO A 117 6.70 10.88 -8.30
C PRO A 117 5.33 10.64 -7.64
N LEU A 118 4.93 9.38 -7.61
CA LEU A 118 3.65 8.95 -7.05
C LEU A 118 3.90 8.25 -5.71
N ILE A 119 3.26 8.74 -4.67
CA ILE A 119 3.33 8.17 -3.32
C ILE A 119 2.01 7.45 -3.05
N HIS A 120 2.07 6.17 -2.70
CA HIS A 120 0.88 5.31 -2.54
C HIS A 120 0.06 5.67 -1.28
N ARG A 121 0.72 5.90 -0.15
CA ARG A 121 0.18 6.37 1.14
C ARG A 121 -0.74 5.41 1.90
N ASP A 122 -1.09 4.28 1.33
CA ASP A 122 -1.94 3.28 1.99
C ASP A 122 -1.42 1.85 1.76
N VAL A 123 -0.10 1.67 1.90
CA VAL A 123 0.52 0.34 1.85
C VAL A 123 0.20 -0.39 3.15
N LYS A 124 -0.56 -1.49 3.05
CA LYS A 124 -0.97 -2.33 4.19
C LYS A 124 -1.36 -3.72 3.70
N PRO A 125 -1.45 -4.72 4.58
CA PRO A 125 -1.80 -6.10 4.21
C PRO A 125 -3.12 -6.21 3.44
N ALA A 126 -4.14 -5.40 3.79
CA ALA A 126 -5.44 -5.38 3.11
C ALA A 126 -5.34 -4.99 1.62
N ASN A 127 -4.34 -4.17 1.26
CA ASN A 127 -4.13 -3.66 -0.10
C ASN A 127 -3.08 -4.46 -0.89
N ILE A 128 -2.64 -5.61 -0.40
CA ILE A 128 -1.74 -6.52 -1.10
C ILE A 128 -2.44 -7.85 -1.30
N ILE A 129 -2.69 -8.21 -2.55
CA ILE A 129 -3.32 -9.47 -2.95
C ILE A 129 -2.24 -10.44 -3.44
N ILE A 130 -2.28 -11.66 -2.94
CA ILE A 130 -1.44 -12.76 -3.45
C ILE A 130 -2.27 -13.57 -4.43
N THR A 131 -1.80 -13.58 -5.67
CA THR A 131 -2.45 -14.35 -6.74
C THR A 131 -2.26 -15.87 -6.54
N PRO A 132 -3.06 -16.71 -7.22
CA PRO A 132 -2.86 -18.17 -7.21
C PRO A 132 -1.46 -18.63 -7.65
N THR A 133 -0.75 -17.80 -8.42
CA THR A 133 0.63 -18.05 -8.86
C THR A 133 1.69 -17.59 -7.86
N GLY A 134 1.28 -17.01 -6.72
CA GLY A 134 2.20 -16.53 -5.68
C GLY A 134 2.73 -15.12 -5.90
N GLN A 135 2.25 -14.40 -6.92
CA GLN A 135 2.62 -13.03 -7.20
C GLN A 135 1.91 -12.07 -6.23
N ALA A 136 2.65 -11.11 -5.65
CA ALA A 136 2.09 -10.05 -4.84
C ALA A 136 1.66 -8.87 -5.73
N MET A 137 0.43 -8.41 -5.56
CA MET A 137 -0.14 -7.28 -6.31
C MET A 137 -0.56 -6.19 -5.33
N LEU A 138 -0.03 -4.97 -5.51
CA LEU A 138 -0.44 -3.79 -4.73
C LEU A 138 -1.68 -3.19 -5.41
N VAL A 139 -2.78 -3.18 -4.68
CA VAL A 139 -4.08 -2.69 -5.17
C VAL A 139 -4.51 -1.45 -4.37
N ASP A 140 -5.57 -0.79 -4.81
CA ASP A 140 -6.19 0.38 -4.18
C ASP A 140 -5.32 1.63 -4.14
N PHE A 141 -5.31 2.34 -5.27
CA PHE A 141 -4.65 3.63 -5.44
C PHE A 141 -5.48 4.83 -4.94
N GLY A 142 -6.47 4.61 -4.05
CA GLY A 142 -7.43 5.64 -3.63
C GLY A 142 -6.83 6.89 -2.97
N LEU A 143 -5.55 6.85 -2.63
CA LEU A 143 -4.82 7.93 -1.97
C LEU A 143 -3.56 8.39 -2.71
N VAL A 144 -3.31 7.82 -3.90
CA VAL A 144 -2.18 8.27 -4.72
C VAL A 144 -2.35 9.75 -5.02
N LYS A 145 -1.51 10.57 -4.43
CA LYS A 145 -1.39 11.98 -4.78
C LYS A 145 -0.19 12.14 -5.69
N VAL A 146 -0.46 12.70 -6.87
CA VAL A 146 0.59 13.39 -7.63
C VAL A 146 1.25 14.39 -6.69
N PHE A 147 2.57 14.36 -6.65
CA PHE A 147 3.37 15.24 -5.79
C PHE A 147 3.19 16.70 -6.22
N GLU A 148 2.18 17.39 -5.71
CA GLU A 148 2.07 18.84 -5.84
C GLU A 148 2.98 19.49 -4.79
N VAL A 149 4.07 20.07 -5.26
CA VAL A 149 5.14 20.69 -4.46
C VAL A 149 4.64 21.78 -3.50
N ASN A 150 3.41 22.30 -3.63
CA ASN A 150 2.94 23.51 -2.97
C ASN A 150 1.57 23.45 -2.30
N THR A 151 0.89 22.33 -2.18
CA THR A 151 -0.37 22.31 -1.43
C THR A 151 -0.13 21.90 0.02
N LYS A 152 -0.23 22.89 0.92
CA LYS A 152 -0.52 22.63 2.34
C LYS A 152 -1.79 21.80 2.35
N THR A 153 -1.70 20.57 2.83
CA THR A 153 -2.85 19.66 2.98
C THR A 153 -3.79 20.30 4.00
N ALA A 154 -4.69 21.16 3.49
CA ALA A 154 -5.75 21.71 4.29
C ALA A 154 -6.80 20.63 4.51
N LYS A 155 -7.05 20.35 5.79
CA LYS A 155 -8.22 19.69 6.37
C LYS A 155 -8.43 18.19 6.06
N GLY A 156 -8.17 17.38 7.07
CA GLY A 156 -8.80 16.12 7.33
C GLY A 156 -7.86 14.92 7.22
N ALA A 157 -7.95 14.05 8.19
CA ALA A 157 -7.28 12.75 8.32
C ALA A 157 -7.68 11.76 7.20
N ARG A 158 -7.61 12.17 5.93
CA ARG A 158 -7.92 11.33 4.77
C ARG A 158 -6.71 10.46 4.47
N GLY A 159 -6.87 9.16 4.61
CA GLY A 159 -5.86 8.18 4.25
C GLY A 159 -4.87 7.86 5.37
N ILE A 160 -5.30 7.97 6.62
CA ILE A 160 -4.56 7.45 7.75
C ILE A 160 -5.07 6.03 8.04
N THR A 161 -4.14 5.09 8.09
CA THR A 161 -4.41 3.72 8.55
C THR A 161 -3.61 3.49 9.84
N PRO A 162 -4.27 3.36 11.01
CA PRO A 162 -3.61 3.12 12.30
C PRO A 162 -2.60 1.97 12.22
N GLY A 163 -1.41 2.17 12.77
CA GLY A 163 -0.31 1.20 12.77
C GLY A 163 0.54 1.19 11.48
N TYR A 164 0.01 1.64 10.34
CA TYR A 164 0.73 1.65 9.06
C TYR A 164 1.16 3.05 8.60
N SER A 165 0.44 4.08 9.05
CA SER A 165 0.74 5.46 8.66
C SER A 165 1.87 6.05 9.52
N PRO A 166 2.92 6.62 8.88
CA PRO A 166 3.98 7.33 9.60
C PRO A 166 3.53 8.71 10.08
N PRO A 167 4.31 9.37 10.98
CA PRO A 167 3.93 10.64 11.59
C PRO A 167 3.60 11.76 10.59
N GLU A 168 4.30 11.81 9.47
CA GLU A 168 4.08 12.82 8.43
C GLU A 168 2.69 12.74 7.77
N GLN A 169 2.03 11.58 7.79
CA GLN A 169 0.64 11.46 7.31
C GLN A 169 -0.38 12.07 8.28
N TYR A 170 -0.04 12.18 9.56
CA TYR A 170 -0.85 12.86 10.58
C TYR A 170 -0.68 14.38 10.59
N GLY A 171 0.02 14.96 9.61
CA GLY A 171 0.22 16.40 9.50
C GLY A 171 1.51 16.91 10.14
N VAL A 172 2.38 16.03 10.59
CA VAL A 172 3.66 16.37 11.24
C VAL A 172 4.80 16.58 10.22
N GLY A 173 4.52 16.61 8.92
CA GLY A 173 5.56 16.77 7.91
C GLY A 173 5.05 16.67 6.48
N LYS A 174 5.99 16.47 5.55
CA LYS A 174 5.73 16.30 4.13
C LYS A 174 5.85 14.82 3.77
N THR A 175 4.84 14.27 3.10
CA THR A 175 4.86 12.89 2.60
C THR A 175 5.72 12.78 1.34
N ASP A 176 6.59 11.78 1.28
CA ASP A 176 7.41 11.42 0.12
C ASP A 176 7.59 9.89 0.03
N ALA A 177 8.51 9.40 -0.79
CA ALA A 177 8.79 7.97 -0.96
C ALA A 177 9.01 7.22 0.37
N ARG A 178 9.59 7.87 1.37
CA ARG A 178 9.87 7.30 2.69
C ARG A 178 8.61 7.05 3.52
N THR A 179 7.49 7.68 3.16
CA THR A 179 6.16 7.40 3.72
C THR A 179 5.74 5.96 3.39
N ASP A 180 5.89 5.55 2.12
CA ASP A 180 5.56 4.19 1.69
C ASP A 180 6.55 3.15 2.25
N ILE A 181 7.82 3.53 2.44
CA ILE A 181 8.84 2.65 3.06
C ILE A 181 8.48 2.33 4.52
N TYR A 182 8.02 3.32 5.29
CA TYR A 182 7.51 3.07 6.64
C TYR A 182 6.33 2.10 6.61
N ALA A 183 5.34 2.37 5.78
CA ALA A 183 4.13 1.56 5.65
C ALA A 183 4.43 0.12 5.19
N LEU A 184 5.39 -0.05 4.28
CA LEU A 184 5.87 -1.37 3.85
C LEU A 184 6.62 -2.11 4.97
N GLY A 185 7.41 -1.39 5.78
CA GLY A 185 8.05 -1.93 6.99
C GLY A 185 7.02 -2.38 8.03
N ALA A 186 5.98 -1.58 8.29
CA ALA A 186 4.88 -1.91 9.18
C ALA A 186 4.06 -3.11 8.66
N THR A 187 3.88 -3.18 7.34
CA THR A 187 3.26 -4.33 6.66
C THR A 187 4.08 -5.61 6.91
N LEU A 188 5.38 -5.57 6.66
CA LEU A 188 6.27 -6.72 6.90
C LEU A 188 6.28 -7.13 8.38
N TYR A 189 6.31 -6.14 9.29
CA TYR A 189 6.19 -6.40 10.72
C TYR A 189 4.91 -7.18 11.04
N THR A 190 3.76 -6.72 10.51
CA THR A 190 2.46 -7.38 10.72
C THR A 190 2.46 -8.81 10.18
N LEU A 191 3.00 -9.02 8.98
CA LEU A 191 3.04 -10.36 8.37
C LEU A 191 3.84 -11.35 9.22
N ILE A 192 4.99 -10.93 9.75
CA ILE A 192 5.91 -11.82 10.49
C ILE A 192 5.50 -11.99 11.95
N SER A 193 4.96 -10.92 12.58
CA SER A 193 4.56 -10.97 14.00
C SER A 193 3.12 -11.45 14.22
N GLY A 194 2.26 -11.36 13.20
CA GLY A 194 0.81 -11.55 13.32
C GLY A 194 0.12 -10.40 14.07
N ARG A 195 0.79 -9.27 14.30
CA ARG A 195 0.30 -8.14 15.09
C ARG A 195 0.50 -6.82 14.37
N VAL A 196 -0.52 -5.97 14.37
CA VAL A 196 -0.41 -4.59 13.89
C VAL A 196 0.47 -3.80 14.87
N PRO A 197 1.48 -3.04 14.39
CA PRO A 197 2.29 -2.20 15.28
C PRO A 197 1.47 -1.04 15.87
N PRO A 198 1.89 -0.47 17.01
CA PRO A 198 1.29 0.74 17.58
C PRO A 198 1.31 1.92 16.60
N GLN A 199 0.39 2.85 16.77
CA GLN A 199 0.35 4.04 15.92
C GLN A 199 1.59 4.91 16.13
N SER A 200 2.14 5.43 15.03
CA SER A 200 3.34 6.25 15.06
C SER A 200 3.21 7.50 15.94
N VAL A 201 2.03 8.12 15.96
CA VAL A 201 1.76 9.31 16.78
C VAL A 201 1.68 8.99 18.27
N ASP A 202 1.18 7.82 18.65
CA ASP A 202 1.10 7.38 20.04
C ASP A 202 2.51 7.05 20.58
N ILE A 203 3.36 6.46 19.74
CA ILE A 203 4.79 6.24 20.05
C ILE A 203 5.51 7.59 20.25
N MET A 204 5.30 8.55 19.36
CA MET A 204 5.92 9.89 19.47
C MET A 204 5.42 10.67 20.70
N ALA A 205 4.17 10.49 21.06
CA ALA A 205 3.59 11.10 22.26
C ALA A 205 4.03 10.40 23.58
N GLY A 206 4.76 9.27 23.48
CA GLY A 206 5.13 8.44 24.63
C GLY A 206 3.96 7.67 25.27
N ALA A 207 2.80 7.62 24.58
CA ALA A 207 1.62 6.87 25.04
C ALA A 207 1.76 5.37 24.78
N GLU A 208 2.52 5.00 23.75
CA GLU A 208 2.80 3.61 23.37
C GLU A 208 4.32 3.38 23.24
N GLN A 209 4.75 2.15 23.47
CA GLN A 209 6.15 1.76 23.24
C GLN A 209 6.35 1.39 21.76
N PRO A 210 7.57 1.59 21.21
CA PRO A 210 7.92 1.06 19.90
C PRO A 210 7.62 -0.44 19.79
N PRO A 211 7.30 -0.94 18.58
CA PRO A 211 6.99 -2.36 18.40
C PRO A 211 8.17 -3.24 18.84
N VAL A 212 7.85 -4.36 19.48
CA VAL A 212 8.84 -5.34 19.93
C VAL A 212 9.64 -5.85 18.74
N PRO A 213 10.99 -5.86 18.78
CA PRO A 213 11.82 -6.36 17.69
C PRO A 213 11.39 -7.77 17.22
N LEU A 214 11.30 -8.00 15.90
CA LEU A 214 10.80 -9.26 15.35
C LEU A 214 11.56 -10.49 15.84
N HIS A 215 12.89 -10.42 15.98
CA HIS A 215 13.69 -11.52 16.50
C HIS A 215 13.37 -11.88 17.98
N LYS A 216 12.77 -10.95 18.73
CA LYS A 216 12.26 -11.23 20.10
C LYS A 216 10.85 -11.79 20.10
N VAL A 217 10.04 -11.49 19.05
CA VAL A 217 8.70 -12.06 18.86
C VAL A 217 8.81 -13.47 18.31
N ASN A 218 9.70 -13.69 17.35
CA ASN A 218 9.97 -14.98 16.72
C ASN A 218 11.49 -15.19 16.59
N PRO A 219 12.09 -16.07 17.42
CA PRO A 219 13.53 -16.33 17.41
C PRO A 219 14.08 -16.90 16.10
N GLN A 220 13.23 -17.38 15.19
CA GLN A 220 13.65 -17.84 13.86
C GLN A 220 13.98 -16.68 12.92
N VAL A 221 13.52 -15.46 13.24
CA VAL A 221 13.77 -14.27 12.43
C VAL A 221 15.21 -13.80 12.65
N PRO A 222 16.01 -13.66 11.59
CA PRO A 222 17.38 -13.11 11.71
C PRO A 222 17.37 -11.72 12.35
N VAL A 223 18.38 -11.46 13.19
CA VAL A 223 18.52 -10.14 13.85
C VAL A 223 18.65 -9.02 12.82
N ASP A 224 19.38 -9.25 11.72
CA ASP A 224 19.55 -8.25 10.66
C ASP A 224 18.24 -7.95 9.94
N LEU A 225 17.37 -8.94 9.71
CA LEU A 225 16.03 -8.70 9.17
C LEU A 225 15.17 -7.87 10.13
N SER A 226 15.22 -8.20 11.43
CA SER A 226 14.53 -7.43 12.47
C SER A 226 15.01 -5.96 12.49
N ASN A 227 16.33 -5.73 12.40
CA ASN A 227 16.92 -4.41 12.37
C ASN A 227 16.53 -3.64 11.09
N ALA A 228 16.47 -4.31 9.95
CA ALA A 228 16.04 -3.70 8.70
C ALA A 228 14.59 -3.19 8.78
N VAL A 229 13.68 -3.99 9.34
CA VAL A 229 12.29 -3.58 9.57
C VAL A 229 12.21 -2.40 10.55
N GLN A 230 12.95 -2.44 11.67
CA GLN A 230 12.99 -1.33 12.62
C GLN A 230 13.52 -0.04 11.99
N LYS A 231 14.53 -0.13 11.12
CA LYS A 231 15.05 1.04 10.39
C LYS A 231 14.00 1.61 9.43
N ALA A 232 13.27 0.78 8.69
CA ALA A 232 12.18 1.25 7.82
C ALA A 232 11.09 1.99 8.63
N MET A 233 10.83 1.56 9.86
CA MET A 233 9.79 2.10 10.74
C MET A 233 10.29 3.22 11.68
N GLN A 234 11.44 3.86 11.42
CA GLN A 234 11.89 5.01 12.20
C GLN A 234 10.90 6.16 12.10
N MET A 235 10.64 6.85 13.23
CA MET A 235 9.74 8.02 13.25
C MET A 235 10.28 9.16 12.42
N ASP A 236 11.58 9.39 12.49
CA ASP A 236 12.30 10.35 11.65
C ASP A 236 12.54 9.75 10.25
N ALA A 237 11.90 10.32 9.21
CA ALA A 237 12.04 9.88 7.84
C ALA A 237 13.50 9.92 7.32
N ALA A 238 14.35 10.81 7.86
CA ALA A 238 15.76 10.87 7.48
C ALA A 238 16.56 9.64 7.95
N LYS A 239 16.07 8.93 8.96
CA LYS A 239 16.69 7.72 9.50
C LYS A 239 16.21 6.43 8.84
N ARG A 240 15.18 6.51 7.97
CA ARG A 240 14.69 5.38 7.19
C ARG A 240 15.60 5.08 6.00
N TYR A 241 15.30 4.02 5.26
CA TYR A 241 15.83 3.86 3.90
C TYR A 241 15.34 5.01 3.03
N GLN A 242 16.18 5.45 2.09
CA GLN A 242 15.83 6.59 1.24
C GLN A 242 15.18 6.18 -0.07
N SER A 243 15.25 4.89 -0.44
CA SER A 243 14.54 4.29 -1.57
C SER A 243 13.92 2.94 -1.19
N ALA A 244 12.90 2.52 -1.93
CA ALA A 244 12.30 1.20 -1.78
C ALA A 244 13.29 0.10 -2.20
N THR A 245 14.13 0.37 -3.19
CA THR A 245 15.23 -0.50 -3.62
C THR A 245 16.23 -0.75 -2.50
N ASP A 246 16.67 0.29 -1.75
CA ASP A 246 17.58 0.12 -0.62
C ASP A 246 16.96 -0.73 0.50
N PHE A 247 15.68 -0.53 0.78
CA PHE A 247 14.97 -1.36 1.75
C PHE A 247 14.91 -2.81 1.30
N LYS A 248 14.50 -3.05 0.04
CA LYS A 248 14.48 -4.40 -0.55
C LYS A 248 15.85 -5.08 -0.45
N ALA A 249 16.92 -4.38 -0.85
CA ALA A 249 18.28 -4.92 -0.80
C ALA A 249 18.68 -5.35 0.64
N ALA A 250 18.35 -4.52 1.64
CA ALA A 250 18.61 -4.84 3.03
C ALA A 250 17.82 -6.07 3.52
N LEU A 251 16.56 -6.23 3.09
CA LEU A 251 15.73 -7.38 3.43
C LEU A 251 16.33 -8.68 2.87
N PHE A 252 16.74 -8.67 1.59
CA PHE A 252 17.29 -9.87 0.95
C PHE A 252 18.70 -10.23 1.48
N ALA A 253 19.52 -9.23 1.81
CA ALA A 253 20.82 -9.45 2.43
C ALA A 253 20.72 -10.06 3.85
N ALA A 254 19.61 -9.80 4.55
CA ALA A 254 19.37 -10.30 5.90
C ALA A 254 18.82 -11.74 5.95
N ILE A 255 18.47 -12.32 4.80
CA ILE A 255 18.02 -13.72 4.73
C ILE A 255 19.25 -14.61 4.47
N PRO A 256 19.49 -15.64 5.31
CA PRO A 256 20.54 -16.61 5.04
C PRO A 256 20.33 -17.25 3.66
N THR A 257 21.34 -17.25 2.81
CA THR A 257 21.36 -18.06 1.58
C THR A 257 21.20 -19.51 1.98
N MET A 258 20.10 -20.13 1.57
CA MET A 258 20.00 -21.59 1.69
C MET A 258 21.05 -22.18 0.74
N ASN A 259 22.14 -22.70 1.32
CA ASN A 259 23.11 -23.55 0.62
C ASN A 259 22.51 -24.92 0.36
#